data_29c433655bcdd93a526718c965fee99a
#
_entry.id   29c433655bcdd93a526718c965fee99a
#
_cell.length_a   1.000
_cell.length_b   1.000
_cell.length_c   1.000
_cell.angle_alpha   90.00
_cell.angle_beta   90.00
_cell.angle_gamma   90.00
#
_symmetry.space_group_name_H-M   'P 1'
#
loop_
_entity.id
_entity.type
_entity.pdbx_description
1 polymer ?
#
loop_
_entity_poly.entity_id
_entity_poly.type
_entity_poly.pdbx_seq_one_letter_code
_entity_poly.pdbx_strand_id
1 'polypeptide(L)'
;MTPLDTPPGTTSMTPAEAGRDRRAERILDAAAELLAARGYRRVTVEDVARRTGVGRGTVHLHFATKEALFLTVLMRSQRRMTGRLIEDMRADPAAVLPGELARSAYLLIHHDPVARAVLTADSESLDSLGRSAPMLAGGLVETRERVAEGYFEVLRAHGLVRADSPLRLQRHAFAAVLTGFLLSGPAAPGEEPGVEARAGMLAGVVRSAFETPAGPEAVRAAAPEVIALCRSLHDRLHEEIGRQKLT
;
A
#
# COMPACT_ATOMS: atom_id res chain seq x y z
N MET A 1 44.11 15.61 19.66
CA MET A 1 44.01 15.22 18.22
C MET A 1 43.05 14.02 18.21
N THR A 2 41.79 14.26 17.99
CA THR A 2 40.72 13.25 17.98
C THR A 2 40.52 12.79 16.52
N PRO A 3 40.43 11.49 16.23
CA PRO A 3 40.17 11.02 14.88
C PRO A 3 38.70 11.34 14.46
N LEU A 4 38.58 11.90 13.26
CA LEU A 4 37.30 12.14 12.56
C LEU A 4 36.59 10.83 12.29
N ASP A 5 35.38 10.72 12.84
CA ASP A 5 34.42 9.66 12.52
C ASP A 5 34.06 9.73 11.02
N THR A 6 34.45 8.71 10.28
CA THR A 6 34.06 8.52 8.89
C THR A 6 32.61 8.00 8.87
N PRO A 7 31.68 8.62 8.13
CA PRO A 7 30.32 8.11 8.02
C PRO A 7 30.31 6.73 7.33
N PRO A 8 29.39 5.80 7.72
CA PRO A 8 29.30 4.47 7.14
C PRO A 8 29.02 4.57 5.63
N GLY A 9 29.91 3.94 4.85
CA GLY A 9 29.93 3.99 3.40
C GLY A 9 28.61 3.52 2.77
N THR A 10 28.11 4.30 1.85
CA THR A 10 27.12 3.90 0.82
C THR A 10 27.75 2.72 0.06
N THR A 11 27.26 1.51 0.29
CA THR A 11 27.69 0.31 -0.45
C THR A 11 27.34 0.50 -1.91
N SER A 12 28.30 0.85 -2.74
CA SER A 12 28.14 1.01 -4.19
C SER A 12 27.82 -0.37 -4.79
N MET A 13 26.65 -0.52 -5.39
CA MET A 13 26.24 -1.74 -6.09
C MET A 13 27.22 -2.05 -7.23
N THR A 14 27.62 -3.30 -7.35
CA THR A 14 28.44 -3.75 -8.48
C THR A 14 27.62 -3.71 -9.79
N PRO A 15 28.28 -3.62 -10.98
CA PRO A 15 27.58 -3.68 -12.27
C PRO A 15 26.73 -4.96 -12.46
N ALA A 16 27.15 -6.07 -11.86
CA ALA A 16 26.42 -7.34 -11.90
C ALA A 16 25.15 -7.30 -11.04
N GLU A 17 25.22 -6.73 -9.84
CA GLU A 17 24.07 -6.51 -8.94
C GLU A 17 23.07 -5.55 -9.57
N ALA A 18 23.54 -4.43 -10.13
CA ALA A 18 22.71 -3.49 -10.86
C ALA A 18 22.03 -4.14 -12.09
N GLY A 19 22.70 -5.06 -12.77
CA GLY A 19 22.14 -5.84 -13.88
C GLY A 19 21.05 -6.81 -13.42
N ARG A 20 21.25 -7.45 -12.25
CA ARG A 20 20.30 -8.36 -11.62
C ARG A 20 19.05 -7.60 -11.18
N ASP A 21 19.23 -6.46 -10.50
CA ASP A 21 18.12 -5.64 -10.03
C ASP A 21 17.26 -5.12 -11.19
N ARG A 22 17.88 -4.59 -12.25
CA ARG A 22 17.15 -4.17 -13.46
C ARG A 22 16.35 -5.30 -14.12
N ARG A 23 16.85 -6.55 -14.07
CA ARG A 23 16.13 -7.71 -14.60
C ARG A 23 14.94 -8.06 -13.69
N ALA A 24 15.11 -8.03 -12.37
CA ALA A 24 14.03 -8.24 -11.42
C ALA A 24 12.92 -7.20 -11.60
N GLU A 25 13.27 -5.91 -11.78
CA GLU A 25 12.28 -4.85 -12.06
C GLU A 25 11.48 -5.12 -13.34
N ARG A 26 12.12 -5.50 -14.45
CA ARG A 26 11.41 -5.85 -15.70
C ARG A 26 10.46 -7.04 -15.51
N ILE A 27 10.85 -8.04 -14.72
CA ILE A 27 9.99 -9.18 -14.39
C ILE A 27 8.78 -8.71 -13.59
N LEU A 28 8.97 -7.85 -12.59
CA LEU A 28 7.88 -7.28 -11.78
C LEU A 28 6.94 -6.41 -12.61
N ASP A 29 7.46 -5.62 -13.56
CA ASP A 29 6.65 -4.78 -14.45
C ASP A 29 5.77 -5.66 -15.36
N ALA A 30 6.35 -6.68 -15.98
CA ALA A 30 5.60 -7.62 -16.80
C ALA A 30 4.54 -8.39 -16.00
N ALA A 31 4.87 -8.80 -14.75
CA ALA A 31 3.93 -9.46 -13.87
C ALA A 31 2.77 -8.53 -13.46
N ALA A 32 3.06 -7.25 -13.20
CA ALA A 32 2.04 -6.23 -12.89
C ALA A 32 1.09 -6.00 -14.07
N GLU A 33 1.61 -5.86 -15.30
CA GLU A 33 0.80 -5.71 -16.51
C GLU A 33 -0.11 -6.93 -16.74
N LEU A 34 0.45 -8.13 -16.62
CA LEU A 34 -0.32 -9.37 -16.80
C LEU A 34 -1.38 -9.55 -15.71
N LEU A 35 -1.04 -9.25 -14.45
CA LEU A 35 -1.98 -9.29 -13.33
C LEU A 35 -3.16 -8.35 -13.58
N ALA A 36 -2.88 -7.11 -13.97
CA ALA A 36 -3.90 -6.11 -14.27
C ALA A 36 -4.81 -6.51 -15.45
N ALA A 37 -4.24 -7.14 -16.48
CA ALA A 37 -4.98 -7.51 -17.68
C ALA A 37 -5.79 -8.81 -17.56
N ARG A 38 -5.33 -9.79 -16.77
CA ARG A 38 -5.87 -11.16 -16.78
C ARG A 38 -6.31 -11.68 -15.41
N GLY A 39 -5.96 -10.98 -14.33
CA GLY A 39 -6.15 -11.43 -12.95
C GLY A 39 -5.16 -12.53 -12.54
N TYR A 40 -5.06 -12.75 -11.23
CA TYR A 40 -4.05 -13.64 -10.62
C TYR A 40 -4.11 -15.10 -11.11
N ARG A 41 -5.31 -15.67 -11.25
CA ARG A 41 -5.48 -17.09 -11.62
C ARG A 41 -4.94 -17.41 -13.01
N ARG A 42 -5.17 -16.51 -13.97
CA ARG A 42 -4.87 -16.75 -15.38
C ARG A 42 -3.43 -16.44 -15.78
N VAL A 43 -2.62 -15.90 -14.85
CA VAL A 43 -1.22 -15.57 -15.11
C VAL A 43 -0.32 -16.63 -14.52
N THR A 44 0.61 -17.13 -15.32
CA THR A 44 1.64 -18.10 -14.93
C THR A 44 3.03 -17.46 -14.93
N VAL A 45 3.99 -18.12 -14.29
CA VAL A 45 5.42 -17.72 -14.35
C VAL A 45 5.94 -17.79 -15.78
N GLU A 46 5.46 -18.74 -16.59
CA GLU A 46 5.76 -18.90 -18.00
C GLU A 46 5.30 -17.70 -18.84
N ASP A 47 4.11 -17.15 -18.55
CA ASP A 47 3.61 -15.94 -19.22
C ASP A 47 4.51 -14.74 -18.95
N VAL A 48 4.96 -14.58 -17.69
CA VAL A 48 5.90 -13.51 -17.29
C VAL A 48 7.25 -13.71 -17.99
N ALA A 49 7.79 -14.93 -18.00
CA ALA A 49 9.05 -15.26 -18.67
C ALA A 49 9.00 -14.93 -20.16
N ARG A 50 7.92 -15.35 -20.85
CA ARG A 50 7.68 -15.06 -22.27
C ARG A 50 7.56 -13.56 -22.54
N ARG A 51 6.84 -12.81 -21.66
CA ARG A 51 6.66 -11.36 -21.78
C ARG A 51 7.96 -10.59 -21.65
N THR A 52 8.87 -11.05 -20.81
CA THR A 52 10.17 -10.41 -20.55
C THR A 52 11.31 -10.90 -21.45
N GLY A 53 11.08 -11.94 -22.24
CA GLY A 53 12.10 -12.55 -23.11
C GLY A 53 13.18 -13.30 -22.33
N VAL A 54 12.86 -13.80 -21.12
CA VAL A 54 13.80 -14.61 -20.31
C VAL A 54 13.29 -16.05 -20.15
N GLY A 55 14.18 -16.95 -19.74
CA GLY A 55 13.78 -18.32 -19.40
C GLY A 55 13.00 -18.38 -18.07
N ARG A 56 12.08 -19.36 -17.92
CA ARG A 56 11.38 -19.61 -16.65
C ARG A 56 12.34 -19.76 -15.47
N GLY A 57 13.46 -20.47 -15.64
CA GLY A 57 14.50 -20.59 -14.62
C GLY A 57 15.06 -19.24 -14.18
N THR A 58 15.18 -18.28 -15.10
CA THR A 58 15.62 -16.92 -14.76
C THR A 58 14.61 -16.20 -13.87
N VAL A 59 13.30 -16.38 -14.09
CA VAL A 59 12.28 -15.80 -13.18
C VAL A 59 12.40 -16.40 -11.80
N HIS A 60 12.59 -17.73 -11.69
CA HIS A 60 12.77 -18.41 -10.40
C HIS A 60 14.08 -18.06 -9.68
N LEU A 61 15.11 -17.59 -10.39
CA LEU A 61 16.32 -17.04 -9.76
C LEU A 61 16.08 -15.69 -9.06
N HIS A 62 14.98 -15.01 -9.36
CA HIS A 62 14.60 -13.74 -8.73
C HIS A 62 13.44 -13.88 -7.76
N PHE A 63 12.52 -14.82 -8.02
CA PHE A 63 11.31 -15.03 -7.22
C PHE A 63 11.05 -16.54 -7.09
N ALA A 64 11.19 -17.07 -5.88
CA ALA A 64 11.14 -18.51 -5.62
C ALA A 64 9.81 -19.16 -6.08
N THR A 65 8.68 -18.45 -5.92
CA THR A 65 7.34 -18.94 -6.26
C THR A 65 6.52 -17.89 -6.99
N LYS A 66 5.40 -18.32 -7.58
CA LYS A 66 4.40 -17.42 -8.17
C LYS A 66 3.86 -16.44 -7.11
N GLU A 67 3.60 -16.94 -5.90
CA GLU A 67 3.11 -16.16 -4.78
C GLU A 67 4.10 -15.08 -4.38
N ALA A 68 5.39 -15.40 -4.27
CA ALA A 68 6.45 -14.44 -3.95
C ALA A 68 6.53 -13.33 -5.01
N LEU A 69 6.46 -13.69 -6.29
CA LEU A 69 6.43 -12.72 -7.39
C LEU A 69 5.25 -11.76 -7.27
N PHE A 70 4.03 -12.28 -7.12
CA PHE A 70 2.83 -11.44 -7.09
C PHE A 70 2.67 -10.67 -5.78
N LEU A 71 3.08 -11.22 -4.64
CA LEU A 71 3.16 -10.45 -3.39
C LEU A 71 4.14 -9.28 -3.51
N THR A 72 5.27 -9.48 -4.20
CA THR A 72 6.22 -8.37 -4.46
C THR A 72 5.60 -7.30 -5.36
N VAL A 73 4.83 -7.69 -6.38
CA VAL A 73 4.06 -6.75 -7.23
C VAL A 73 3.07 -5.94 -6.38
N LEU A 74 2.35 -6.58 -5.45
CA LEU A 74 1.41 -5.92 -4.55
C LEU A 74 2.13 -4.98 -3.57
N MET A 75 3.26 -5.39 -3.00
CA MET A 75 4.07 -4.53 -2.13
C MET A 75 4.59 -3.29 -2.87
N ARG A 76 5.00 -3.43 -4.16
CA ARG A 76 5.38 -2.27 -4.99
C ARG A 76 4.22 -1.31 -5.22
N SER A 77 3.02 -1.81 -5.52
CA SER A 77 1.82 -1.00 -5.67
C SER A 77 1.50 -0.27 -4.36
N GLN A 78 1.46 -0.98 -3.24
CA GLN A 78 1.23 -0.38 -1.92
C GLN A 78 2.29 0.67 -1.56
N ARG A 79 3.58 0.40 -1.84
CA ARG A 79 4.65 1.37 -1.58
C ARG A 79 4.45 2.68 -2.37
N ARG A 80 4.08 2.59 -3.66
CA ARG A 80 3.77 3.78 -4.47
C ARG A 80 2.60 4.57 -3.88
N MET A 81 1.50 3.89 -3.51
CA MET A 81 0.34 4.53 -2.90
C MET A 81 0.69 5.21 -1.56
N THR A 82 1.44 4.52 -0.69
CA THR A 82 1.89 5.09 0.59
C THR A 82 2.80 6.30 0.37
N GLY A 83 3.71 6.23 -0.61
CA GLY A 83 4.56 7.37 -0.99
C GLY A 83 3.73 8.58 -1.43
N ARG A 84 2.69 8.36 -2.23
CA ARG A 84 1.79 9.43 -2.67
C ARG A 84 1.02 10.05 -1.51
N LEU A 85 0.48 9.24 -0.60
CA LEU A 85 -0.19 9.75 0.61
C LEU A 85 0.77 10.60 1.46
N ILE A 86 2.02 10.21 1.61
CA ILE A 86 3.04 11.00 2.32
C ILE A 86 3.29 12.34 1.63
N GLU A 87 3.36 12.36 0.30
CA GLU A 87 3.51 13.60 -0.49
C GLU A 87 2.32 14.53 -0.29
N ASP A 88 1.11 14.01 -0.37
CA ASP A 88 -0.13 14.76 -0.17
C ASP A 88 -0.19 15.37 1.24
N MET A 89 0.15 14.58 2.28
CA MET A 89 0.21 15.06 3.68
C MET A 89 1.28 16.12 3.92
N ARG A 90 2.38 16.10 3.16
CA ARG A 90 3.41 17.14 3.23
C ARG A 90 2.99 18.43 2.53
N ALA A 91 2.24 18.30 1.45
CA ALA A 91 1.72 19.43 0.69
C ALA A 91 0.57 20.12 1.44
N ASP A 92 -0.31 19.36 2.07
CA ASP A 92 -1.43 19.82 2.88
C ASP A 92 -1.56 18.98 4.17
N PRO A 93 -1.30 19.55 5.34
CA PRO A 93 -1.49 18.87 6.62
C PRO A 93 -2.92 18.31 6.82
N ALA A 94 -3.95 18.89 6.19
CA ALA A 94 -5.32 18.39 6.31
C ALA A 94 -5.48 16.99 5.70
N ALA A 95 -4.59 16.56 4.81
CA ALA A 95 -4.58 15.21 4.24
C ALA A 95 -4.36 14.09 5.27
N VAL A 96 -3.96 14.42 6.52
CA VAL A 96 -3.88 13.44 7.60
C VAL A 96 -5.25 13.11 8.21
N LEU A 97 -6.27 13.93 8.00
CA LEU A 97 -7.60 13.70 8.54
C LEU A 97 -8.25 12.45 7.90
N PRO A 98 -9.04 11.68 8.66
CA PRO A 98 -9.62 10.43 8.20
C PRO A 98 -10.42 10.54 6.90
N GLY A 99 -11.22 11.58 6.72
CA GLY A 99 -12.00 11.83 5.51
C GLY A 99 -11.12 12.03 4.28
N GLU A 100 -10.09 12.86 4.39
CA GLU A 100 -9.16 13.12 3.29
C GLU A 100 -8.26 11.91 3.01
N LEU A 101 -7.80 11.21 4.05
CA LEU A 101 -7.06 9.96 3.89
C LEU A 101 -7.91 8.90 3.17
N ALA A 102 -9.17 8.72 3.57
CA ALA A 102 -10.08 7.77 2.93
C ALA A 102 -10.34 8.14 1.47
N ARG A 103 -10.55 9.43 1.17
CA ARG A 103 -10.71 9.95 -0.20
C ARG A 103 -9.49 9.63 -1.05
N SER A 104 -8.31 10.02 -0.59
CA SER A 104 -7.05 9.79 -1.31
C SER A 104 -6.76 8.31 -1.50
N ALA A 105 -6.93 7.49 -0.46
CA ALA A 105 -6.74 6.03 -0.55
C ALA A 105 -7.71 5.39 -1.56
N TYR A 106 -9.00 5.79 -1.55
CA TYR A 106 -9.98 5.33 -2.49
C TYR A 106 -9.59 5.62 -3.94
N LEU A 107 -9.19 6.86 -4.24
CA LEU A 107 -8.75 7.29 -5.57
C LEU A 107 -7.48 6.56 -6.02
N LEU A 108 -6.48 6.45 -5.14
CA LEU A 108 -5.23 5.75 -5.45
C LEU A 108 -5.47 4.27 -5.76
N ILE A 109 -6.31 3.59 -4.97
CA ILE A 109 -6.67 2.18 -5.21
C ILE A 109 -7.47 2.05 -6.51
N HIS A 110 -8.41 2.96 -6.76
CA HIS A 110 -9.23 2.92 -7.97
C HIS A 110 -8.42 3.14 -9.25
N HIS A 111 -7.39 3.98 -9.20
CA HIS A 111 -6.53 4.28 -10.35
C HIS A 111 -5.34 3.31 -10.50
N ASP A 112 -5.01 2.50 -9.49
CA ASP A 112 -3.94 1.50 -9.58
C ASP A 112 -4.49 0.18 -10.14
N PRO A 113 -4.06 -0.25 -11.38
CA PRO A 113 -4.59 -1.46 -12.00
C PRO A 113 -4.29 -2.74 -11.21
N VAL A 114 -3.16 -2.77 -10.48
CA VAL A 114 -2.75 -3.91 -9.63
C VAL A 114 -3.67 -4.00 -8.41
N ALA A 115 -3.91 -2.88 -7.72
CA ALA A 115 -4.81 -2.83 -6.58
C ALA A 115 -6.24 -3.25 -6.97
N ARG A 116 -6.74 -2.77 -8.10
CA ARG A 116 -8.06 -3.17 -8.63
C ARG A 116 -8.14 -4.67 -8.95
N ALA A 117 -7.10 -5.23 -9.57
CA ALA A 117 -7.07 -6.67 -9.88
C ALA A 117 -7.19 -7.53 -8.62
N VAL A 118 -6.68 -7.06 -7.48
CA VAL A 118 -6.82 -7.73 -6.18
C VAL A 118 -8.24 -7.57 -5.61
N LEU A 119 -8.82 -6.37 -5.68
CA LEU A 119 -10.19 -6.13 -5.21
C LEU A 119 -11.23 -6.96 -5.96
N THR A 120 -10.97 -7.25 -7.25
CA THR A 120 -11.85 -8.07 -8.10
C THR A 120 -11.45 -9.53 -8.16
N ALA A 121 -10.42 -9.94 -7.40
CA ALA A 121 -9.98 -11.33 -7.35
C ALA A 121 -11.01 -12.22 -6.65
N ASP A 122 -11.11 -13.46 -7.11
CA ASP A 122 -11.93 -14.47 -6.45
C ASP A 122 -11.34 -14.89 -5.08
N SER A 123 -12.20 -15.44 -4.22
CA SER A 123 -11.80 -15.84 -2.85
C SER A 123 -10.62 -16.82 -2.84
N GLU A 124 -10.54 -17.75 -3.78
CA GLU A 124 -9.45 -18.74 -3.85
C GLU A 124 -8.09 -18.09 -4.14
N SER A 125 -8.08 -17.06 -5.03
CA SER A 125 -6.88 -16.26 -5.31
C SER A 125 -6.42 -15.47 -4.09
N LEU A 126 -7.37 -14.83 -3.38
CA LEU A 126 -7.09 -14.10 -2.15
C LEU A 126 -6.60 -15.02 -1.03
N ASP A 127 -7.20 -16.20 -0.88
CA ASP A 127 -6.78 -17.21 0.08
C ASP A 127 -5.38 -17.76 -0.21
N SER A 128 -5.05 -17.98 -1.48
CA SER A 128 -3.72 -18.45 -1.89
C SER A 128 -2.64 -17.42 -1.53
N LEU A 129 -2.86 -16.16 -1.90
CA LEU A 129 -1.97 -15.05 -1.55
C LEU A 129 -1.91 -14.82 -0.04
N GLY A 130 -3.07 -14.88 0.63
CA GLY A 130 -3.19 -14.67 2.08
C GLY A 130 -2.46 -15.73 2.90
N ARG A 131 -2.52 -17.01 2.51
CA ARG A 131 -1.78 -18.10 3.18
C ARG A 131 -0.26 -17.94 3.05
N SER A 132 0.20 -17.43 1.92
CA SER A 132 1.63 -17.24 1.67
C SER A 132 2.18 -15.94 2.26
N ALA A 133 1.32 -14.94 2.48
CA ALA A 133 1.71 -13.62 2.93
C ALA A 133 2.46 -13.62 4.27
N PRO A 134 2.05 -14.33 5.34
CA PRO A 134 2.77 -14.31 6.61
C PRO A 134 4.21 -14.81 6.49
N MET A 135 4.45 -15.82 5.65
CA MET A 135 5.77 -16.40 5.45
C MET A 135 6.65 -15.56 4.52
N LEU A 136 6.04 -14.91 3.50
CA LEU A 136 6.76 -14.15 2.48
C LEU A 136 6.89 -12.67 2.80
N ALA A 137 5.96 -12.09 3.57
CA ALA A 137 5.94 -10.66 3.85
C ALA A 137 6.74 -10.24 5.10
N GLY A 138 7.41 -11.19 5.78
CA GLY A 138 8.18 -10.87 7.01
C GLY A 138 7.33 -10.05 7.99
N GLY A 139 7.85 -9.23 8.85
CA GLY A 139 7.12 -8.38 9.79
C GLY A 139 6.26 -7.24 9.17
N LEU A 140 5.86 -7.36 7.88
CA LEU A 140 5.06 -6.32 7.21
C LEU A 140 3.61 -6.28 7.72
N VAL A 141 3.04 -7.44 8.08
CA VAL A 141 1.67 -7.51 8.62
C VAL A 141 1.62 -6.76 9.95
N GLU A 142 2.57 -7.05 10.84
CA GLU A 142 2.70 -6.39 12.14
C GLU A 142 2.97 -4.89 11.99
N THR A 143 3.74 -4.50 10.98
CA THR A 143 3.99 -3.08 10.69
C THR A 143 2.71 -2.38 10.24
N ARG A 144 1.91 -2.99 9.38
CA ARG A 144 0.61 -2.45 8.94
C ARG A 144 -0.34 -2.25 10.12
N GLU A 145 -0.44 -3.27 10.99
CA GLU A 145 -1.28 -3.18 12.18
C GLU A 145 -0.84 -2.05 13.12
N ARG A 146 0.45 -1.95 13.39
CA ARG A 146 1.03 -0.89 14.21
C ARG A 146 0.79 0.50 13.62
N VAL A 147 0.95 0.66 12.31
CA VAL A 147 0.70 1.94 11.63
C VAL A 147 -0.78 2.31 11.68
N ALA A 148 -1.67 1.33 11.44
CA ALA A 148 -3.11 1.57 11.52
C ALA A 148 -3.58 1.90 12.95
N GLU A 149 -2.97 1.32 13.96
CA GLU A 149 -3.25 1.63 15.38
C GLU A 149 -2.72 3.00 15.75
N GLY A 150 -1.43 3.23 15.53
CA GLY A 150 -0.77 4.49 15.84
C GLY A 150 -1.38 5.69 15.11
N TYR A 151 -1.92 5.51 13.92
CA TYR A 151 -2.63 6.56 13.21
C TYR A 151 -3.81 7.11 14.03
N PHE A 152 -4.70 6.25 14.51
CA PHE A 152 -5.84 6.69 15.31
C PHE A 152 -5.41 7.15 16.72
N GLU A 153 -4.34 6.60 17.30
CA GLU A 153 -3.78 7.07 18.56
C GLU A 153 -3.28 8.51 18.46
N VAL A 154 -2.50 8.83 17.43
CA VAL A 154 -2.03 10.18 17.15
C VAL A 154 -3.20 11.14 16.98
N LEU A 155 -4.17 10.80 16.15
CA LEU A 155 -5.32 11.68 15.92
C LEU A 155 -6.15 11.90 17.19
N ARG A 156 -6.30 10.89 18.06
CA ARG A 156 -6.94 11.05 19.37
C ARG A 156 -6.16 11.96 20.32
N ALA A 157 -4.85 11.79 20.38
CA ALA A 157 -3.99 12.61 21.22
C ALA A 157 -4.08 14.10 20.87
N HIS A 158 -4.29 14.40 19.57
CA HIS A 158 -4.49 15.77 19.09
C HIS A 158 -5.97 16.21 19.05
N GLY A 159 -6.90 15.40 19.55
CA GLY A 159 -8.33 15.74 19.56
C GLY A 159 -8.97 15.84 18.19
N LEU A 160 -8.41 15.18 17.17
CA LEU A 160 -8.88 15.24 15.77
C LEU A 160 -9.97 14.21 15.45
N VAL A 161 -10.10 13.18 16.28
CA VAL A 161 -11.13 12.14 16.13
C VAL A 161 -11.82 11.87 17.46
N ARG A 162 -13.05 11.35 17.35
CA ARG A 162 -13.86 10.99 18.52
C ARG A 162 -13.17 9.93 19.35
N ALA A 163 -13.37 10.00 20.67
CA ALA A 163 -12.81 9.04 21.65
C ALA A 163 -13.92 8.29 22.42
N ASP A 164 -15.15 8.32 21.92
CA ASP A 164 -16.35 7.73 22.52
C ASP A 164 -16.47 6.21 22.33
N SER A 165 -15.58 5.61 21.55
CA SER A 165 -15.55 4.17 21.30
C SER A 165 -14.13 3.60 21.46
N PRO A 166 -13.97 2.29 21.78
CA PRO A 166 -12.66 1.66 21.81
C PRO A 166 -11.90 1.80 20.46
N LEU A 167 -10.60 2.08 20.52
CA LEU A 167 -9.75 2.33 19.35
C LEU A 167 -9.87 1.21 18.30
N ARG A 168 -9.84 -0.05 18.74
CA ARG A 168 -9.96 -1.21 17.86
C ARG A 168 -11.26 -1.24 17.05
N LEU A 169 -12.37 -0.80 17.66
CA LEU A 169 -13.67 -0.73 16.97
C LEU A 169 -13.72 0.43 15.99
N GLN A 170 -13.11 1.56 16.33
CA GLN A 170 -13.00 2.72 15.44
C GLN A 170 -12.17 2.38 14.19
N ARG A 171 -11.02 1.71 14.36
CA ARG A 171 -10.21 1.18 13.25
C ARG A 171 -11.01 0.22 12.37
N HIS A 172 -11.71 -0.73 12.99
CA HIS A 172 -12.55 -1.70 12.27
C HIS A 172 -13.65 -1.00 11.47
N ALA A 173 -14.36 -0.05 12.08
CA ALA A 173 -15.40 0.70 11.41
C ALA A 173 -14.86 1.52 10.22
N PHE A 174 -13.71 2.18 10.39
CA PHE A 174 -13.04 2.91 9.30
C PHE A 174 -12.69 1.98 8.13
N ALA A 175 -12.05 0.84 8.42
CA ALA A 175 -11.71 -0.15 7.41
C ALA A 175 -12.94 -0.72 6.71
N ALA A 176 -14.02 -1.02 7.45
CA ALA A 176 -15.27 -1.52 6.90
C ALA A 176 -15.95 -0.51 5.97
N VAL A 177 -15.99 0.78 6.34
CA VAL A 177 -16.53 1.84 5.49
C VAL A 177 -15.72 1.97 4.19
N LEU A 178 -14.40 2.06 4.28
CA LEU A 178 -13.52 2.16 3.09
C LEU A 178 -13.70 0.94 2.18
N THR A 179 -13.66 -0.28 2.75
CA THR A 179 -13.83 -1.52 2.01
C THR A 179 -15.21 -1.60 1.36
N GLY A 180 -16.27 -1.20 2.08
CA GLY A 180 -17.62 -1.13 1.54
C GLY A 180 -17.70 -0.27 0.28
N PHE A 181 -17.12 0.93 0.30
CA PHE A 181 -17.07 1.81 -0.88
C PHE A 181 -16.24 1.24 -2.03
N LEU A 182 -15.12 0.56 -1.72
CA LEU A 182 -14.26 -0.06 -2.74
C LEU A 182 -14.93 -1.25 -3.43
N LEU A 183 -15.75 -2.04 -2.70
CA LEU A 183 -16.40 -3.23 -3.22
C LEU A 183 -17.83 -2.95 -3.73
N SER A 184 -18.43 -1.79 -3.40
CA SER A 184 -19.77 -1.42 -3.88
C SER A 184 -19.73 -1.18 -5.39
N GLY A 185 -20.45 -2.01 -6.13
CA GLY A 185 -20.79 -1.75 -7.53
C GLY A 185 -21.90 -0.69 -7.65
N PRO A 186 -22.29 -0.32 -8.90
CA PRO A 186 -23.42 0.57 -9.14
C PRO A 186 -24.73 -0.04 -8.61
N ALA A 187 -25.55 0.81 -7.99
CA ALA A 187 -26.88 0.39 -7.50
C ALA A 187 -27.86 0.09 -8.66
N ALA A 188 -27.67 0.74 -9.81
CA ALA A 188 -28.43 0.49 -11.03
C ALA A 188 -27.58 0.78 -12.27
N PRO A 189 -27.81 0.07 -13.40
CA PRO A 189 -27.13 0.35 -14.67
C PRO A 189 -27.45 1.77 -15.16
N GLY A 190 -26.41 2.57 -15.46
CA GLY A 190 -26.55 3.91 -16.01
C GLY A 190 -26.58 5.08 -15.03
N GLU A 191 -26.61 4.83 -13.72
CA GLU A 191 -26.60 5.85 -12.67
C GLU A 191 -25.30 5.84 -11.83
N GLU A 192 -24.17 5.49 -12.42
CA GLU A 192 -22.92 5.49 -11.67
C GLU A 192 -22.41 6.91 -11.40
N PRO A 193 -22.37 7.33 -10.13
CA PRO A 193 -21.61 8.53 -9.78
C PRO A 193 -20.15 8.34 -10.17
N GLY A 194 -19.53 9.35 -10.78
CA GLY A 194 -18.12 9.31 -11.10
C GLY A 194 -17.24 8.99 -9.89
N VAL A 195 -16.06 8.45 -10.14
CA VAL A 195 -15.13 8.02 -9.07
C VAL A 195 -14.83 9.13 -8.07
N GLU A 196 -14.70 10.37 -8.53
CA GLU A 196 -14.48 11.55 -7.69
C GLU A 196 -15.70 11.85 -6.78
N ALA A 197 -16.90 11.72 -7.30
CA ALA A 197 -18.12 11.91 -6.51
C ALA A 197 -18.25 10.86 -5.41
N ARG A 198 -17.94 9.59 -5.71
CA ARG A 198 -17.90 8.50 -4.72
C ARG A 198 -16.82 8.73 -3.67
N ALA A 199 -15.63 9.18 -4.07
CA ALA A 199 -14.55 9.54 -3.17
C ALA A 199 -14.94 10.70 -2.23
N GLY A 200 -15.62 11.72 -2.76
CA GLY A 200 -16.16 12.84 -1.96
C GLY A 200 -17.24 12.41 -0.97
N MET A 201 -18.13 11.50 -1.38
CA MET A 201 -19.16 10.93 -0.49
C MET A 201 -18.53 10.11 0.63
N LEU A 202 -17.55 9.24 0.31
CA LEU A 202 -16.76 8.50 1.30
C LEU A 202 -16.11 9.44 2.33
N ALA A 203 -15.44 10.50 1.87
CA ALA A 203 -14.85 11.50 2.74
C ALA A 203 -15.89 12.13 3.69
N GLY A 204 -17.06 12.47 3.19
CA GLY A 204 -18.16 13.03 3.98
C GLY A 204 -18.65 12.05 5.05
N VAL A 205 -18.88 10.79 4.71
CA VAL A 205 -19.29 9.74 5.65
C VAL A 205 -18.23 9.54 6.74
N VAL A 206 -16.95 9.42 6.35
CA VAL A 206 -15.84 9.23 7.29
C VAL A 206 -15.69 10.44 8.20
N ARG A 207 -15.73 11.66 7.64
CA ARG A 207 -15.67 12.90 8.44
C ARG A 207 -16.77 12.93 9.49
N SER A 208 -18.01 12.69 9.11
CA SER A 208 -19.15 12.72 10.02
C SER A 208 -19.07 11.66 11.12
N ALA A 209 -18.54 10.48 10.80
CA ALA A 209 -18.48 9.36 11.73
C ALA A 209 -17.30 9.47 12.72
N PHE A 210 -16.15 9.99 12.28
CA PHE A 210 -14.90 9.86 13.04
C PHE A 210 -14.31 11.19 13.50
N GLU A 211 -14.45 12.29 12.73
CA GLU A 211 -13.74 13.52 13.01
C GLU A 211 -14.46 14.38 14.07
N THR A 212 -13.66 15.19 14.75
CA THR A 212 -14.14 16.23 15.66
C THR A 212 -13.89 17.61 15.04
N PRO A 213 -14.65 18.65 15.41
CA PRO A 213 -14.33 20.01 15.04
C PRO A 213 -13.02 20.44 15.73
N ALA A 214 -11.91 20.34 15.01
CA ALA A 214 -10.60 20.74 15.51
C ALA A 214 -10.02 21.88 14.67
N GLY A 215 -9.25 22.76 15.31
CA GLY A 215 -8.60 23.87 14.63
C GLY A 215 -7.41 23.41 13.76
N PRO A 216 -6.99 24.23 12.77
CA PRO A 216 -5.89 23.91 11.87
C PRO A 216 -4.54 23.73 12.58
N GLU A 217 -4.42 24.23 13.79
CA GLU A 217 -3.21 24.12 14.62
C GLU A 217 -3.00 22.67 15.11
N ALA A 218 -4.06 22.03 15.60
CA ALA A 218 -4.03 20.62 16.00
C ALA A 218 -3.70 19.71 14.82
N VAL A 219 -4.24 19.99 13.62
CA VAL A 219 -3.95 19.26 12.39
C VAL A 219 -2.46 19.40 12.01
N ARG A 220 -1.91 20.61 12.04
CA ARG A 220 -0.48 20.84 11.77
C ARG A 220 0.43 20.17 12.79
N ALA A 221 0.01 20.08 14.05
CA ALA A 221 0.77 19.39 15.09
C ALA A 221 0.79 17.88 14.91
N ALA A 222 -0.33 17.25 14.50
CA ALA A 222 -0.44 15.80 14.27
C ALA A 222 0.27 15.33 12.99
N ALA A 223 0.34 16.18 11.96
CA ALA A 223 0.79 15.77 10.63
C ALA A 223 2.21 15.15 10.61
N PRO A 224 3.24 15.70 11.29
CA PRO A 224 4.57 15.07 11.32
C PRO A 224 4.57 13.65 11.90
N GLU A 225 3.76 13.39 12.92
CA GLU A 225 3.66 12.08 13.58
C GLU A 225 2.99 11.05 12.65
N VAL A 226 1.88 11.43 12.02
CA VAL A 226 1.20 10.58 11.02
C VAL A 226 2.11 10.29 9.83
N ILE A 227 2.82 11.28 9.31
CA ILE A 227 3.80 11.11 8.23
C ILE A 227 4.91 10.14 8.65
N ALA A 228 5.40 10.21 9.89
CA ALA A 228 6.43 9.30 10.40
C ALA A 228 5.93 7.85 10.43
N LEU A 229 4.69 7.62 10.87
CA LEU A 229 4.05 6.30 10.81
C LEU A 229 3.95 5.77 9.37
N CYS A 230 3.47 6.58 8.45
CA CYS A 230 3.37 6.19 7.03
C CYS A 230 4.75 5.90 6.42
N ARG A 231 5.79 6.66 6.79
CA ARG A 231 7.17 6.39 6.38
C ARG A 231 7.66 5.04 6.87
N SER A 232 7.39 4.66 8.10
CA SER A 232 7.81 3.35 8.63
C SER A 232 7.25 2.19 7.80
N LEU A 233 6.00 2.28 7.35
CA LEU A 233 5.42 1.32 6.42
C LEU A 233 6.07 1.37 5.03
N HIS A 234 6.27 2.58 4.48
CA HIS A 234 6.89 2.77 3.17
C HIS A 234 8.30 2.18 3.12
N ASP A 235 9.10 2.40 4.17
CA ASP A 235 10.47 1.92 4.26
C ASP A 235 10.50 0.40 4.48
N ARG A 236 9.59 -0.13 5.30
CA ARG A 236 9.44 -1.58 5.49
C ARG A 236 9.04 -2.29 4.20
N LEU A 237 8.15 -1.69 3.41
CA LEU A 237 7.80 -2.21 2.07
C LEU A 237 9.02 -2.21 1.14
N HIS A 238 9.85 -1.17 1.18
CA HIS A 238 11.07 -1.10 0.39
C HIS A 238 12.06 -2.22 0.74
N GLU A 239 12.32 -2.42 2.02
CA GLU A 239 13.20 -3.48 2.52
C GLU A 239 12.69 -4.87 2.11
N GLU A 240 11.38 -5.11 2.26
CA GLU A 240 10.78 -6.39 1.94
C GLU A 240 10.84 -6.70 0.44
N ILE A 241 10.54 -5.72 -0.41
CA ILE A 241 10.69 -5.83 -1.87
C ILE A 241 12.14 -6.16 -2.23
N GLY A 242 13.12 -5.53 -1.56
CA GLY A 242 14.54 -5.83 -1.74
C GLY A 242 14.88 -7.27 -1.39
N ARG A 243 14.37 -7.76 -0.25
CA ARG A 243 14.58 -9.16 0.19
C ARG A 243 14.00 -10.18 -0.78
N GLN A 244 12.81 -9.94 -1.30
CA GLN A 244 12.17 -10.85 -2.24
C GLN A 244 12.91 -10.97 -3.59
N LYS A 245 13.63 -9.94 -4.00
CA LYS A 245 14.43 -9.95 -5.23
C LYS A 245 15.77 -10.69 -5.12
N LEU A 246 16.23 -10.97 -3.91
CA LEU A 246 17.57 -11.52 -3.64
C LEU A 246 17.56 -13.03 -3.40
N THR A 247 16.38 -13.65 -3.37
CA THR A 247 16.22 -15.09 -3.28
C THR A 247 16.39 -15.70 -4.64
#